data_7529394a7bfeaf66bcf039bd3a1ae849
#
_entry.id   7529394a7bfeaf66bcf039bd3a1ae849
#
_cell.length_a   1.000
_cell.length_b   1.000
_cell.length_c   1.000
_cell.angle_alpha   90.00
_cell.angle_beta   90.00
_cell.angle_gamma   90.00
#
_symmetry.space_group_name_H-M   'P 1'
#
loop_
_entity.id
_entity.type
_entity.pdbx_description
1 polymer ?
#
loop_
_entity_poly.entity_id
_entity_poly.type
_entity_poly.pdbx_seq_one_letter_code
_entity_poly.pdbx_strand_id
1 'polypeptide(L)'
;MTEYSAFKVELTDNIAHVQINRPEKVNAMNAAFWEEIIDIFQWVDDTDAVRAVVISGAGKHFSAGIDLMMLASLAGQMGKDVGRNARFLRSTILRLQGSFNAVDKCRKPVLAAVQGYCIGGAIDLISACDMRYCSQDAQFSIKEIDMGMAADVGTLQRLPRIIGDGMMRELAFTGRNVEADEALRIGLVNRVYDDQAALLDGVFAIAREIAAKSPIAVAGTKEMLSYMRDHRIDDGLEYIATWNAAMLQSEDLRVAVAAHMSKQKPTFAD
;
A
#
# COMPACT_ATOMS: atom_id res chain seq x y z
N MET A 1 -13.70 -10.39 13.90
CA MET A 1 -13.36 -9.39 12.86
C MET A 1 -14.66 -8.80 12.35
N THR A 2 -14.69 -7.52 12.04
CA THR A 2 -15.82 -6.85 11.38
C THR A 2 -16.03 -7.47 10.00
N GLU A 3 -17.29 -7.66 9.59
CA GLU A 3 -17.62 -8.11 8.24
C GLU A 3 -17.55 -6.91 7.30
N TYR A 4 -16.68 -6.97 6.29
CA TYR A 4 -16.48 -5.94 5.28
C TYR A 4 -17.20 -6.31 3.98
N SER A 5 -17.70 -5.34 3.25
CA SER A 5 -18.42 -5.55 1.99
C SER A 5 -17.52 -5.47 0.75
N ALA A 6 -16.44 -4.68 0.84
CA ALA A 6 -15.47 -4.51 -0.25
C ALA A 6 -14.18 -5.30 -0.04
N PHE A 7 -13.95 -5.83 1.15
CA PHE A 7 -12.74 -6.56 1.49
C PHE A 7 -13.03 -7.89 2.19
N LYS A 8 -12.10 -8.84 2.03
CA LYS A 8 -11.96 -10.00 2.89
C LYS A 8 -10.65 -9.83 3.66
N VAL A 9 -10.71 -9.93 5.00
CA VAL A 9 -9.53 -9.75 5.87
C VAL A 9 -9.33 -11.02 6.69
N GLU A 10 -8.13 -11.57 6.63
CA GLU A 10 -7.73 -12.79 7.37
C GLU A 10 -6.39 -12.54 8.07
N LEU A 11 -6.22 -13.06 9.27
CA LEU A 11 -4.95 -13.03 10.01
C LEU A 11 -4.46 -14.47 10.19
N THR A 12 -3.30 -14.77 9.62
CA THR A 12 -2.65 -16.06 9.71
C THR A 12 -1.14 -15.86 9.80
N ASP A 13 -0.44 -16.58 10.67
CA ASP A 13 1.02 -16.51 10.82
C ASP A 13 1.54 -15.08 11.04
N ASN A 14 0.85 -14.25 11.83
CA ASN A 14 1.14 -12.83 12.04
C ASN A 14 1.06 -11.95 10.78
N ILE A 15 0.41 -12.42 9.72
CA ILE A 15 0.22 -11.69 8.47
C ILE A 15 -1.26 -11.40 8.27
N ALA A 16 -1.61 -10.12 8.15
CA ALA A 16 -2.94 -9.71 7.72
C ALA A 16 -3.02 -9.77 6.19
N HIS A 17 -3.88 -10.64 5.68
CA HIS A 17 -4.24 -10.67 4.26
C HIS A 17 -5.47 -9.79 4.05
N VAL A 18 -5.29 -8.67 3.36
CA VAL A 18 -6.34 -7.71 3.01
C VAL A 18 -6.64 -7.86 1.53
N GLN A 19 -7.69 -8.62 1.21
CA GLN A 19 -8.06 -8.90 -0.17
C GLN A 19 -9.23 -8.02 -0.60
N ILE A 20 -9.05 -7.21 -1.67
CA ILE A 20 -10.15 -6.49 -2.33
C ILE A 20 -11.10 -7.53 -2.91
N ASN A 21 -12.37 -7.51 -2.53
CA ASN A 21 -13.31 -8.61 -2.78
C ASN A 21 -14.60 -8.15 -3.47
N ARG A 22 -14.44 -7.59 -4.69
CA ARG A 22 -15.52 -7.27 -5.63
C ARG A 22 -15.18 -7.75 -7.05
N PRO A 23 -14.81 -9.04 -7.24
CA PRO A 23 -14.28 -9.53 -8.51
C PRO A 23 -15.27 -9.38 -9.68
N GLU A 24 -16.58 -9.43 -9.44
CA GLU A 24 -17.65 -9.21 -10.43
C GLU A 24 -17.70 -7.77 -10.97
N LYS A 25 -17.05 -6.83 -10.27
CA LYS A 25 -16.87 -5.42 -10.65
C LYS A 25 -15.40 -5.09 -10.90
N VAL A 26 -14.57 -6.10 -11.22
CA VAL A 26 -13.13 -5.92 -11.44
C VAL A 26 -12.47 -5.21 -10.26
N ASN A 27 -12.94 -5.47 -9.05
CA ASN A 27 -12.49 -4.85 -7.80
C ASN A 27 -12.51 -3.31 -7.82
N ALA A 28 -13.49 -2.71 -8.52
CA ALA A 28 -13.67 -1.25 -8.54
C ALA A 28 -13.98 -0.71 -7.14
N MET A 29 -13.38 0.45 -6.82
CA MET A 29 -13.37 1.10 -5.51
C MET A 29 -14.65 1.92 -5.31
N ASN A 30 -15.66 1.33 -4.67
CA ASN A 30 -16.91 1.97 -4.30
C ASN A 30 -16.80 2.74 -2.96
N ALA A 31 -17.89 3.35 -2.51
CA ALA A 31 -17.91 4.10 -1.24
C ALA A 31 -17.45 3.26 -0.04
N ALA A 32 -17.89 1.99 0.04
CA ALA A 32 -17.49 1.09 1.11
C ALA A 32 -15.98 0.82 1.09
N PHE A 33 -15.37 0.63 -0.07
CA PHE A 33 -13.92 0.46 -0.18
C PHE A 33 -13.14 1.58 0.52
N TRP A 34 -13.52 2.84 0.26
CA TRP A 34 -12.81 4.00 0.79
C TRP A 34 -12.95 4.19 2.30
N GLU A 35 -14.03 3.71 2.88
CA GLU A 35 -14.30 3.76 4.31
C GLU A 35 -13.67 2.55 5.02
N GLU A 36 -13.94 1.36 4.51
CA GLU A 36 -13.47 0.10 5.11
C GLU A 36 -11.95 -0.02 5.18
N ILE A 37 -11.20 0.49 4.17
CA ILE A 37 -9.74 0.43 4.17
C ILE A 37 -9.14 1.24 5.33
N ILE A 38 -9.77 2.34 5.75
CA ILE A 38 -9.33 3.12 6.91
C ILE A 38 -9.48 2.29 8.19
N ASP A 39 -10.65 1.68 8.37
CA ASP A 39 -10.95 0.86 9.54
C ASP A 39 -10.03 -0.38 9.60
N ILE A 40 -9.77 -1.00 8.43
CA ILE A 40 -8.86 -2.14 8.32
C ILE A 40 -7.45 -1.76 8.76
N PHE A 41 -6.91 -0.64 8.25
CA PHE A 41 -5.56 -0.23 8.59
C PHE A 41 -5.42 0.32 10.01
N GLN A 42 -6.50 0.87 10.59
CA GLN A 42 -6.55 1.17 12.02
C GLN A 42 -6.48 -0.13 12.83
N TRP A 43 -7.28 -1.14 12.50
CA TRP A 43 -7.23 -2.46 13.13
C TRP A 43 -5.85 -3.11 13.00
N VAL A 44 -5.23 -3.06 11.81
CA VAL A 44 -3.87 -3.58 11.57
C VAL A 44 -2.87 -2.93 12.51
N ASP A 45 -2.94 -1.61 12.65
CA ASP A 45 -1.99 -0.85 13.47
C ASP A 45 -2.17 -1.13 14.97
N ASP A 46 -3.43 -1.28 15.43
CA ASP A 46 -3.79 -1.53 16.81
C ASP A 46 -3.63 -3.01 17.24
N THR A 47 -3.42 -3.93 16.29
CA THR A 47 -3.29 -5.36 16.58
C THR A 47 -1.83 -5.77 16.61
N ASP A 48 -1.29 -6.06 17.79
CA ASP A 48 0.12 -6.43 17.97
C ASP A 48 0.46 -7.74 17.24
N ALA A 49 -0.47 -8.70 17.19
CA ALA A 49 -0.30 -9.93 16.44
C ALA A 49 -0.13 -9.76 14.93
N VAL A 50 -0.45 -8.58 14.35
CA VAL A 50 -0.15 -8.26 12.95
C VAL A 50 1.26 -7.73 12.83
N ARG A 51 2.12 -8.41 12.07
CA ARG A 51 3.53 -8.04 11.84
C ARG A 51 3.84 -7.65 10.40
N ALA A 52 3.01 -8.09 9.46
CA ALA A 52 3.07 -7.70 8.05
C ALA A 52 1.68 -7.74 7.43
N VAL A 53 1.49 -7.01 6.32
CA VAL A 53 0.23 -6.96 5.58
C VAL A 53 0.49 -7.34 4.13
N VAL A 54 -0.37 -8.21 3.57
CA VAL A 54 -0.42 -8.48 2.13
C VAL A 54 -1.74 -7.95 1.58
N ILE A 55 -1.69 -7.04 0.61
CA ILE A 55 -2.86 -6.57 -0.13
C ILE A 55 -2.92 -7.28 -1.47
N SER A 56 -4.07 -7.86 -1.83
CA SER A 56 -4.32 -8.50 -3.12
C SER A 56 -5.73 -8.22 -3.65
N GLY A 57 -6.01 -8.59 -4.88
CA GLY A 57 -7.35 -8.59 -5.46
C GLY A 57 -7.95 -9.99 -5.56
N ALA A 58 -9.23 -10.16 -5.29
CA ALA A 58 -9.95 -11.39 -5.59
C ALA A 58 -10.17 -11.55 -7.11
N GLY A 59 -10.15 -12.78 -7.61
CA GLY A 59 -10.39 -13.08 -9.00
C GLY A 59 -9.25 -12.70 -9.94
N LYS A 60 -9.56 -12.34 -11.18
CA LYS A 60 -8.60 -12.17 -12.28
C LYS A 60 -7.75 -10.89 -12.18
N HIS A 61 -8.25 -9.84 -11.53
CA HIS A 61 -7.64 -8.51 -11.57
C HIS A 61 -7.44 -7.95 -10.16
N PHE A 62 -6.39 -7.15 -9.99
CA PHE A 62 -6.15 -6.45 -8.72
C PHE A 62 -7.24 -5.40 -8.46
N SER A 63 -7.36 -4.39 -9.33
CA SER A 63 -8.44 -3.40 -9.29
C SER A 63 -8.47 -2.54 -10.54
N ALA A 64 -9.68 -2.20 -11.00
CA ALA A 64 -9.92 -1.23 -12.08
C ALA A 64 -9.94 0.24 -11.61
N GLY A 65 -9.63 0.52 -10.34
CA GLY A 65 -9.66 1.87 -9.78
C GLY A 65 -11.04 2.31 -9.32
N ILE A 66 -11.31 3.61 -9.37
CA ILE A 66 -12.55 4.19 -8.85
C ILE A 66 -13.81 3.63 -9.55
N ASP A 67 -14.84 3.31 -8.77
CA ASP A 67 -16.13 2.91 -9.32
C ASP A 67 -16.80 4.12 -10.01
N LEU A 68 -17.04 4.00 -11.33
CA LEU A 68 -17.60 5.08 -12.13
C LEU A 68 -19.00 5.52 -11.66
N MET A 69 -19.77 4.62 -11.03
CA MET A 69 -21.06 4.97 -10.44
C MET A 69 -20.89 5.89 -9.21
N MET A 70 -19.82 5.67 -8.43
CA MET A 70 -19.46 6.57 -7.34
C MET A 70 -19.07 7.95 -7.88
N LEU A 71 -18.26 8.02 -8.93
CA LEU A 71 -17.87 9.28 -9.57
C LEU A 71 -19.10 10.04 -10.11
N ALA A 72 -20.02 9.34 -10.78
CA ALA A 72 -21.27 9.92 -11.25
C ALA A 72 -22.15 10.45 -10.10
N SER A 73 -22.20 9.71 -8.98
CA SER A 73 -22.93 10.13 -7.77
C SER A 73 -22.35 11.42 -7.17
N LEU A 74 -21.03 11.56 -7.13
CA LEU A 74 -20.37 12.80 -6.67
C LEU A 74 -20.73 13.99 -7.57
N ALA A 75 -20.71 13.79 -8.89
CA ALA A 75 -21.14 14.81 -9.84
C ALA A 75 -22.61 15.22 -9.64
N GLY A 76 -23.50 14.28 -9.34
CA GLY A 76 -24.91 14.53 -9.07
C GLY A 76 -25.21 15.32 -7.77
N GLN A 77 -24.24 15.37 -6.84
CA GLN A 77 -24.37 16.14 -5.59
C GLN A 77 -23.97 17.63 -5.75
N MET A 78 -23.40 17.99 -6.90
CA MET A 78 -23.01 19.39 -7.16
C MET A 78 -24.22 20.24 -7.52
N GLY A 79 -24.31 21.41 -6.88
CA GLY A 79 -25.33 22.42 -7.15
C GLY A 79 -24.85 23.51 -8.14
N LYS A 80 -25.57 24.63 -8.16
CA LYS A 80 -25.22 25.77 -9.05
C LYS A 80 -24.11 26.66 -8.49
N ASP A 81 -23.82 26.60 -7.21
CA ASP A 81 -22.84 27.45 -6.54
C ASP A 81 -21.45 26.84 -6.64
N VAL A 82 -20.60 27.47 -7.43
CA VAL A 82 -19.23 27.03 -7.70
C VAL A 82 -18.38 26.96 -6.43
N GLY A 83 -18.52 27.91 -5.52
CA GLY A 83 -17.74 27.96 -4.27
C GLY A 83 -18.10 26.82 -3.32
N ARG A 84 -19.40 26.51 -3.19
CA ARG A 84 -19.86 25.36 -2.40
C ARG A 84 -19.45 24.04 -3.02
N ASN A 85 -19.52 23.91 -4.34
CA ASN A 85 -19.04 22.75 -5.06
C ASN A 85 -17.53 22.52 -4.84
N ALA A 86 -16.72 23.58 -4.94
CA ALA A 86 -15.28 23.50 -4.70
C ALA A 86 -14.96 23.05 -3.28
N ARG A 87 -15.68 23.58 -2.27
CA ARG A 87 -15.53 23.14 -0.86
C ARG A 87 -15.91 21.68 -0.69
N PHE A 88 -17.03 21.24 -1.28
CA PHE A 88 -17.50 19.85 -1.23
C PHE A 88 -16.48 18.90 -1.87
N LEU A 89 -16.04 19.19 -3.10
CA LEU A 89 -15.05 18.38 -3.81
C LEU A 89 -13.73 18.30 -3.05
N ARG A 90 -13.20 19.44 -2.57
CA ARG A 90 -11.98 19.44 -1.77
C ARG A 90 -12.09 18.56 -0.52
N SER A 91 -13.20 18.66 0.22
CA SER A 91 -13.40 17.84 1.42
C SER A 91 -13.51 16.34 1.09
N THR A 92 -14.14 16.00 -0.03
CA THR A 92 -14.23 14.63 -0.54
C THR A 92 -12.86 14.09 -0.93
N ILE A 93 -12.08 14.84 -1.72
CA ILE A 93 -10.72 14.44 -2.11
C ILE A 93 -9.84 14.20 -0.88
N LEU A 94 -9.86 15.08 0.11
CA LEU A 94 -9.08 14.91 1.35
C LEU A 94 -9.48 13.65 2.12
N ARG A 95 -10.78 13.29 2.12
CA ARG A 95 -11.25 12.04 2.71
C ARG A 95 -10.71 10.82 1.96
N LEU A 96 -10.77 10.82 0.63
CA LEU A 96 -10.23 9.75 -0.21
C LEU A 96 -8.71 9.61 -0.04
N GLN A 97 -7.98 10.74 0.04
CA GLN A 97 -6.55 10.72 0.37
C GLN A 97 -6.29 10.08 1.73
N GLY A 98 -7.18 10.30 2.72
CA GLY A 98 -7.11 9.68 4.04
C GLY A 98 -7.04 8.15 3.98
N SER A 99 -7.73 7.52 3.03
CA SER A 99 -7.76 6.07 2.84
C SER A 99 -6.38 5.50 2.51
N PHE A 100 -5.68 6.06 1.56
CA PHE A 100 -4.34 5.57 1.20
C PHE A 100 -3.24 6.12 2.12
N ASN A 101 -3.49 7.26 2.78
CA ASN A 101 -2.61 7.71 3.85
C ASN A 101 -2.63 6.74 5.06
N ALA A 102 -3.75 6.07 5.35
CA ALA A 102 -3.81 5.04 6.38
C ALA A 102 -2.88 3.85 6.04
N VAL A 103 -2.83 3.45 4.76
CA VAL A 103 -1.90 2.41 4.26
C VAL A 103 -0.44 2.85 4.41
N ASP A 104 -0.11 4.06 3.93
CA ASP A 104 1.24 4.61 3.92
C ASP A 104 1.80 4.83 5.34
N LYS A 105 0.94 5.29 6.26
CA LYS A 105 1.31 5.58 7.66
C LYS A 105 1.25 4.37 8.60
N CYS A 106 0.73 3.23 8.13
CA CYS A 106 0.70 2.01 8.93
C CYS A 106 2.11 1.63 9.39
N ARG A 107 2.27 1.33 10.68
CA ARG A 107 3.57 0.93 11.26
C ARG A 107 4.06 -0.44 10.77
N LYS A 108 3.15 -1.26 10.26
CA LYS A 108 3.48 -2.60 9.74
C LYS A 108 3.87 -2.50 8.26
N PRO A 109 4.85 -3.29 7.78
CA PRO A 109 5.16 -3.38 6.35
C PRO A 109 3.96 -3.87 5.53
N VAL A 110 3.69 -3.18 4.42
CA VAL A 110 2.58 -3.47 3.51
C VAL A 110 3.11 -3.88 2.14
N LEU A 111 2.75 -5.08 1.71
CA LEU A 111 3.15 -5.70 0.45
C LEU A 111 1.94 -5.78 -0.49
N ALA A 112 2.03 -5.21 -1.68
CA ALA A 112 1.01 -5.36 -2.72
C ALA A 112 1.34 -6.55 -3.64
N ALA A 113 0.38 -7.47 -3.82
CA ALA A 113 0.41 -8.58 -4.77
C ALA A 113 -0.57 -8.30 -5.90
N VAL A 114 -0.06 -7.93 -7.08
CA VAL A 114 -0.83 -7.37 -8.19
C VAL A 114 -0.91 -8.36 -9.33
N GLN A 115 -2.12 -8.80 -9.68
CA GLN A 115 -2.39 -9.59 -10.89
C GLN A 115 -3.35 -8.85 -11.82
N GLY A 116 -3.23 -9.08 -13.13
CA GLY A 116 -4.09 -8.47 -14.13
C GLY A 116 -4.12 -6.95 -14.04
N TYR A 117 -5.28 -6.32 -14.04
CA TYR A 117 -5.42 -4.86 -14.06
C TYR A 117 -5.13 -4.21 -12.71
N CYS A 118 -4.28 -3.17 -12.75
CA CYS A 118 -4.03 -2.21 -11.68
C CYS A 118 -4.12 -0.80 -12.28
N ILE A 119 -5.29 -0.19 -12.23
CA ILE A 119 -5.65 0.97 -13.04
C ILE A 119 -6.12 2.14 -12.15
N GLY A 120 -5.68 3.37 -12.47
CA GLY A 120 -6.15 4.59 -11.81
C GLY A 120 -5.92 4.55 -10.29
N GLY A 121 -6.97 4.70 -9.48
CA GLY A 121 -6.88 4.64 -8.01
C GLY A 121 -6.18 3.39 -7.45
N ALA A 122 -6.07 2.30 -8.23
CA ALA A 122 -5.29 1.15 -7.83
C ALA A 122 -3.78 1.44 -7.83
N ILE A 123 -3.31 2.32 -8.73
CA ILE A 123 -1.92 2.81 -8.72
C ILE A 123 -1.68 3.68 -7.48
N ASP A 124 -2.65 4.52 -7.10
CA ASP A 124 -2.55 5.30 -5.86
C ASP A 124 -2.38 4.38 -4.65
N LEU A 125 -3.19 3.31 -4.55
CA LEU A 125 -3.10 2.33 -3.46
C LEU A 125 -1.73 1.65 -3.41
N ILE A 126 -1.25 1.09 -4.54
CA ILE A 126 0.04 0.38 -4.54
C ILE A 126 1.24 1.33 -4.34
N SER A 127 1.11 2.61 -4.69
CA SER A 127 2.13 3.63 -4.41
C SER A 127 2.27 3.93 -2.92
N ALA A 128 1.21 3.68 -2.13
CA ALA A 128 1.19 3.81 -0.68
C ALA A 128 1.73 2.57 0.05
N CYS A 129 1.88 1.43 -0.65
CA CYS A 129 2.48 0.22 -0.09
C CYS A 129 4.01 0.33 -0.05
N ASP A 130 4.65 -0.37 0.90
CA ASP A 130 6.12 -0.40 1.02
C ASP A 130 6.77 -1.17 -0.13
N MET A 131 6.17 -2.29 -0.54
CA MET A 131 6.68 -3.18 -1.60
C MET A 131 5.57 -3.56 -2.56
N ARG A 132 5.93 -3.82 -3.82
CA ARG A 132 5.01 -4.19 -4.90
C ARG A 132 5.57 -5.37 -5.66
N TYR A 133 4.72 -6.35 -5.93
CA TYR A 133 5.01 -7.56 -6.68
C TYR A 133 3.88 -7.79 -7.68
N CYS A 134 4.17 -8.41 -8.81
CA CYS A 134 3.11 -8.71 -9.77
C CYS A 134 3.28 -10.07 -10.43
N SER A 135 2.20 -10.54 -11.05
CA SER A 135 2.24 -11.66 -12.01
C SER A 135 2.55 -11.16 -13.41
N GLN A 136 2.95 -12.08 -14.29
CA GLN A 136 3.34 -11.77 -15.68
C GLN A 136 2.20 -11.15 -16.51
N ASP A 137 0.94 -11.41 -16.14
CA ASP A 137 -0.26 -10.84 -16.81
C ASP A 137 -0.65 -9.45 -16.27
N ALA A 138 0.13 -8.88 -15.35
CA ALA A 138 -0.20 -7.58 -14.74
C ALA A 138 -0.05 -6.43 -15.72
N GLN A 139 -1.02 -5.51 -15.67
CA GLN A 139 -1.03 -4.27 -16.45
C GLN A 139 -1.32 -3.08 -15.54
N PHE A 140 -0.50 -2.07 -15.63
CA PHE A 140 -0.57 -0.86 -14.82
C PHE A 140 -0.89 0.36 -15.70
N SER A 141 -1.74 1.27 -15.23
CA SER A 141 -1.99 2.51 -15.96
C SER A 141 -2.53 3.62 -15.05
N ILE A 142 -2.01 4.83 -15.25
CA ILE A 142 -2.51 6.06 -14.61
C ILE A 142 -3.60 6.63 -15.52
N LYS A 143 -4.84 6.17 -15.33
CA LYS A 143 -5.96 6.41 -16.25
C LYS A 143 -6.74 7.70 -15.99
N GLU A 144 -6.43 8.43 -14.96
CA GLU A 144 -7.09 9.71 -14.62
C GLU A 144 -7.02 10.71 -15.76
N ILE A 145 -5.90 10.73 -16.50
CA ILE A 145 -5.70 11.65 -17.63
C ILE A 145 -6.69 11.38 -18.76
N ASP A 146 -7.02 10.12 -19.03
CA ASP A 146 -8.01 9.75 -20.06
C ASP A 146 -9.44 10.12 -19.63
N MET A 147 -9.66 10.34 -18.33
CA MET A 147 -10.93 10.83 -17.77
C MET A 147 -10.98 12.36 -17.63
N GLY A 148 -9.98 13.08 -18.11
CA GLY A 148 -9.88 14.53 -17.99
C GLY A 148 -9.59 15.02 -16.58
N MET A 149 -8.96 14.20 -15.75
CA MET A 149 -8.61 14.51 -14.36
C MET A 149 -7.11 14.36 -14.14
N ALA A 150 -6.59 15.05 -13.13
CA ALA A 150 -5.29 14.73 -12.56
C ALA A 150 -5.48 13.70 -11.44
N ALA A 151 -4.58 12.70 -11.33
CA ALA A 151 -4.56 11.78 -10.19
C ALA A 151 -4.36 12.57 -8.88
N ASP A 152 -5.26 12.43 -7.91
CA ASP A 152 -5.35 13.31 -6.74
C ASP A 152 -5.35 12.60 -5.39
N VAL A 153 -5.17 11.26 -5.36
CA VAL A 153 -5.14 10.49 -4.11
C VAL A 153 -3.77 9.86 -3.79
N GLY A 154 -2.70 10.29 -4.49
CA GLY A 154 -1.34 10.02 -4.04
C GLY A 154 -0.34 9.58 -5.09
N THR A 155 -0.75 9.13 -6.27
CA THR A 155 0.12 8.68 -7.36
C THR A 155 1.17 9.74 -7.72
N LEU A 156 0.74 10.99 -7.96
CA LEU A 156 1.65 12.08 -8.38
C LEU A 156 2.65 12.47 -7.29
N GLN A 157 2.35 12.20 -6.03
CA GLN A 157 3.19 12.55 -4.88
C GLN A 157 4.18 11.43 -4.51
N ARG A 158 3.79 10.15 -4.67
CA ARG A 158 4.57 9.01 -4.21
C ARG A 158 5.38 8.35 -5.33
N LEU A 159 4.76 8.17 -6.50
CA LEU A 159 5.33 7.38 -7.59
C LEU A 159 6.62 7.95 -8.20
N PRO A 160 6.84 9.28 -8.28
CA PRO A 160 8.11 9.84 -8.78
C PRO A 160 9.36 9.35 -8.02
N ARG A 161 9.22 9.03 -6.74
CA ARG A 161 10.30 8.47 -5.91
C ARG A 161 10.55 6.98 -6.14
N ILE A 162 9.60 6.30 -6.78
CA ILE A 162 9.65 4.87 -7.07
C ILE A 162 10.22 4.63 -8.46
N ILE A 163 9.70 5.32 -9.49
CA ILE A 163 10.05 5.10 -10.90
C ILE A 163 10.87 6.24 -11.53
N GLY A 164 11.14 7.28 -10.78
CA GLY A 164 11.83 8.49 -11.27
C GLY A 164 10.90 9.46 -12.00
N ASP A 165 11.27 10.76 -11.96
CA ASP A 165 10.41 11.87 -12.42
C ASP A 165 10.09 11.80 -13.91
N GLY A 166 11.06 11.46 -14.77
CA GLY A 166 10.86 11.38 -16.22
C GLY A 166 9.83 10.32 -16.63
N MET A 167 9.98 9.12 -16.09
CA MET A 167 9.04 8.01 -16.34
C MET A 167 7.66 8.31 -15.76
N MET A 168 7.62 8.91 -14.56
CA MET A 168 6.35 9.33 -13.96
C MET A 168 5.59 10.32 -14.87
N ARG A 169 6.26 11.32 -15.43
CA ARG A 169 5.65 12.29 -16.35
C ARG A 169 5.14 11.63 -17.62
N GLU A 170 5.91 10.73 -18.22
CA GLU A 170 5.47 10.00 -19.40
C GLU A 170 4.18 9.23 -19.12
N LEU A 171 4.15 8.43 -18.04
CA LEU A 171 2.97 7.63 -17.72
C LEU A 171 1.76 8.47 -17.34
N ALA A 172 1.95 9.53 -16.56
CA ALA A 172 0.86 10.41 -16.14
C ALA A 172 0.27 11.24 -17.29
N PHE A 173 1.09 11.62 -18.28
CA PHE A 173 0.61 12.44 -19.40
C PHE A 173 0.00 11.61 -20.54
N THR A 174 0.44 10.36 -20.70
CA THR A 174 -0.01 9.50 -21.80
C THR A 174 -1.12 8.54 -21.40
N GLY A 175 -1.23 8.19 -20.10
CA GLY A 175 -2.16 7.16 -19.61
C GLY A 175 -1.90 5.78 -20.21
N ARG A 176 -0.73 5.57 -20.86
CA ARG A 176 -0.40 4.31 -21.50
C ARG A 176 -0.29 3.16 -20.50
N ASN A 177 -0.51 1.96 -20.97
CA ASN A 177 -0.29 0.75 -20.18
C ASN A 177 1.20 0.48 -20.00
N VAL A 178 1.54 -0.08 -18.84
CA VAL A 178 2.84 -0.63 -18.48
C VAL A 178 2.62 -2.10 -18.15
N GLU A 179 3.32 -2.99 -18.84
CA GLU A 179 3.28 -4.43 -18.60
C GLU A 179 4.30 -4.86 -17.56
N ALA A 180 4.19 -6.10 -17.06
CA ALA A 180 4.98 -6.61 -15.95
C ALA A 180 6.50 -6.44 -16.13
N ASP A 181 7.04 -6.75 -17.31
CA ASP A 181 8.48 -6.65 -17.60
C ASP A 181 8.97 -5.20 -17.59
N GLU A 182 8.15 -4.28 -18.10
CA GLU A 182 8.45 -2.85 -18.01
C GLU A 182 8.35 -2.36 -16.59
N ALA A 183 7.30 -2.77 -15.85
CA ALA A 183 7.11 -2.41 -14.44
C ALA A 183 8.32 -2.82 -13.59
N LEU A 184 8.89 -3.99 -13.82
CA LEU A 184 10.13 -4.44 -13.18
C LEU A 184 11.31 -3.56 -13.58
N ARG A 185 11.48 -3.30 -14.88
CA ARG A 185 12.62 -2.53 -15.41
C ARG A 185 12.65 -1.09 -14.88
N ILE A 186 11.49 -0.45 -14.71
CA ILE A 186 11.39 0.92 -14.20
C ILE A 186 11.34 1.01 -12.66
N GLY A 187 11.37 -0.12 -11.96
CA GLY A 187 11.33 -0.19 -10.50
C GLY A 187 9.94 0.00 -9.90
N LEU A 188 8.86 -0.07 -10.70
CA LEU A 188 7.49 -0.01 -10.19
C LEU A 188 7.19 -1.22 -9.31
N VAL A 189 7.70 -2.40 -9.66
CA VAL A 189 7.56 -3.63 -8.88
C VAL A 189 8.94 -4.20 -8.52
N ASN A 190 9.00 -4.90 -7.38
CA ASN A 190 10.21 -5.53 -6.87
C ASN A 190 10.55 -6.85 -7.58
N ARG A 191 9.51 -7.58 -8.04
CA ARG A 191 9.64 -8.87 -8.73
C ARG A 191 8.38 -9.19 -9.52
N VAL A 192 8.55 -9.96 -10.59
CA VAL A 192 7.49 -10.57 -11.40
C VAL A 192 7.48 -12.08 -11.14
N TYR A 193 6.29 -12.67 -11.07
CA TYR A 193 6.03 -14.10 -10.93
C TYR A 193 5.22 -14.61 -12.12
N ASP A 194 5.33 -15.89 -12.42
CA ASP A 194 4.75 -16.48 -13.63
C ASP A 194 3.22 -16.34 -13.66
N ASP A 195 2.55 -16.52 -12.52
CA ASP A 195 1.10 -16.45 -12.38
C ASP A 195 0.67 -15.94 -10.99
N GLN A 196 -0.65 -15.83 -10.78
CA GLN A 196 -1.24 -15.37 -9.53
C GLN A 196 -0.93 -16.30 -8.35
N ALA A 197 -0.88 -17.62 -8.55
CA ALA A 197 -0.59 -18.56 -7.47
C ALA A 197 0.86 -18.40 -7.00
N ALA A 198 1.81 -18.39 -7.93
CA ALA A 198 3.22 -18.17 -7.66
C ALA A 198 3.46 -16.77 -7.03
N LEU A 199 2.73 -15.75 -7.49
CA LEU A 199 2.78 -14.40 -6.90
C LEU A 199 2.38 -14.42 -5.43
N LEU A 200 1.21 -14.98 -5.09
CA LEU A 200 0.74 -15.03 -3.71
C LEU A 200 1.70 -15.84 -2.83
N ASP A 201 2.11 -17.02 -3.27
CA ASP A 201 3.07 -17.86 -2.53
C ASP A 201 4.38 -17.12 -2.24
N GLY A 202 4.91 -16.44 -3.26
CA GLY A 202 6.15 -15.68 -3.14
C GLY A 202 6.02 -14.45 -2.23
N VAL A 203 4.93 -13.70 -2.32
CA VAL A 203 4.70 -12.51 -1.48
C VAL A 203 4.45 -12.93 -0.02
N PHE A 204 3.68 -13.99 0.22
CA PHE A 204 3.50 -14.52 1.57
C PHE A 204 4.79 -15.10 2.17
N ALA A 205 5.68 -15.69 1.36
CA ALA A 205 7.00 -16.10 1.82
C ALA A 205 7.82 -14.90 2.34
N ILE A 206 7.84 -13.79 1.60
CA ILE A 206 8.51 -12.54 2.01
C ILE A 206 7.85 -11.97 3.28
N ALA A 207 6.52 -11.95 3.33
CA ALA A 207 5.79 -11.47 4.50
C ALA A 207 6.11 -12.30 5.76
N ARG A 208 6.25 -13.64 5.64
CA ARG A 208 6.69 -14.52 6.75
C ARG A 208 8.13 -14.21 7.18
N GLU A 209 9.03 -13.94 6.25
CA GLU A 209 10.40 -13.53 6.58
C GLU A 209 10.42 -12.22 7.38
N ILE A 210 9.56 -11.25 7.03
CA ILE A 210 9.41 -10.00 7.76
C ILE A 210 8.77 -10.24 9.13
N ALA A 211 7.68 -11.00 9.18
CA ALA A 211 6.97 -11.31 10.42
C ALA A 211 7.82 -12.06 11.45
N ALA A 212 8.85 -12.77 10.99
CA ALA A 212 9.83 -13.46 11.86
C ALA A 212 10.90 -12.52 12.46
N LYS A 213 10.93 -11.22 12.09
CA LYS A 213 11.88 -10.24 12.65
C LYS A 213 11.28 -9.56 13.88
N SER A 214 12.13 -8.86 14.66
CA SER A 214 11.69 -8.01 15.77
C SER A 214 10.65 -6.98 15.28
N PRO A 215 9.43 -6.98 15.83
CA PRO A 215 8.41 -6.00 15.46
C PRO A 215 8.86 -4.56 15.69
N ILE A 216 9.57 -4.31 16.79
CA ILE A 216 10.12 -3.01 17.15
C ILE A 216 11.13 -2.55 16.10
N ALA A 217 12.06 -3.42 15.71
CA ALA A 217 13.10 -3.08 14.73
C ALA A 217 12.50 -2.83 13.33
N VAL A 218 11.51 -3.62 12.91
CA VAL A 218 10.82 -3.45 11.63
C VAL A 218 10.04 -2.13 11.62
N ALA A 219 9.27 -1.84 12.67
CA ALA A 219 8.52 -0.58 12.78
C ALA A 219 9.45 0.64 12.76
N GLY A 220 10.55 0.61 13.55
CA GLY A 220 11.53 1.69 13.54
C GLY A 220 12.23 1.89 12.21
N THR A 221 12.52 0.80 11.49
CA THR A 221 13.09 0.87 10.14
C THR A 221 12.12 1.56 9.17
N LYS A 222 10.83 1.17 9.18
CA LYS A 222 9.80 1.80 8.34
C LYS A 222 9.63 3.28 8.70
N GLU A 223 9.58 3.61 9.99
CA GLU A 223 9.49 4.99 10.49
C GLU A 223 10.61 5.86 9.92
N MET A 224 11.87 5.39 10.02
CA MET A 224 13.02 6.13 9.50
C MET A 224 12.99 6.30 7.98
N LEU A 225 12.65 5.24 7.24
CA LEU A 225 12.53 5.32 5.78
C LEU A 225 11.42 6.28 5.36
N SER A 226 10.31 6.32 6.09
CA SER A 226 9.21 7.25 5.85
C SER A 226 9.60 8.69 6.19
N TYR A 227 10.28 8.91 7.34
CA TYR A 227 10.78 10.22 7.75
C TYR A 227 11.74 10.83 6.73
N MET A 228 12.64 10.00 6.15
CA MET A 228 13.62 10.45 5.16
C MET A 228 13.02 10.89 3.81
N ARG A 229 11.71 10.73 3.60
CA ARG A 229 11.07 11.16 2.35
C ARG A 229 11.09 12.68 2.16
N ASP A 230 11.11 13.46 3.24
CA ASP A 230 11.00 14.92 3.24
C ASP A 230 11.95 15.63 4.22
N HIS A 231 12.90 14.88 4.81
CA HIS A 231 13.89 15.42 5.74
C HIS A 231 15.32 15.24 5.20
N ARG A 232 16.27 16.00 5.78
CA ARG A 232 17.69 15.91 5.44
C ARG A 232 18.33 14.69 6.10
N ILE A 233 19.48 14.28 5.57
CA ILE A 233 20.23 13.14 6.12
C ILE A 233 20.57 13.36 7.60
N ASP A 234 21.04 14.57 7.97
CA ASP A 234 21.41 14.89 9.35
C ASP A 234 20.20 14.82 10.30
N ASP A 235 19.02 15.27 9.86
CA ASP A 235 17.77 15.17 10.63
C ASP A 235 17.41 13.69 10.89
N GLY A 236 17.56 12.85 9.86
CA GLY A 236 17.31 11.40 9.97
C GLY A 236 18.31 10.69 10.87
N LEU A 237 19.61 11.08 10.82
CA LEU A 237 20.63 10.53 11.70
C LEU A 237 20.39 10.89 13.16
N GLU A 238 19.95 12.12 13.44
CA GLU A 238 19.57 12.55 14.79
C GLU A 238 18.34 11.77 15.29
N TYR A 239 17.33 11.61 14.42
CA TYR A 239 16.12 10.89 14.77
C TYR A 239 16.40 9.41 15.06
N ILE A 240 17.16 8.70 14.21
CA ILE A 240 17.51 7.30 14.46
C ILE A 240 18.38 7.11 15.70
N ALA A 241 19.25 8.07 16.02
CA ALA A 241 20.05 8.03 17.26
C ALA A 241 19.12 8.09 18.48
N THR A 242 18.14 8.98 18.47
CA THR A 242 17.13 9.11 19.54
C THR A 242 16.28 7.85 19.64
N TRP A 243 15.79 7.31 18.51
CA TRP A 243 15.03 6.07 18.46
C TRP A 243 15.83 4.90 19.05
N ASN A 244 17.04 4.67 18.56
CA ASN A 244 17.86 3.55 19.01
C ASN A 244 18.31 3.68 20.47
N ALA A 245 18.54 4.88 20.98
CA ALA A 245 18.86 5.08 22.40
C ALA A 245 17.74 4.56 23.33
N ALA A 246 16.48 4.60 22.87
CA ALA A 246 15.35 4.01 23.59
C ALA A 246 15.19 2.50 23.30
N MET A 247 15.21 2.10 22.03
CA MET A 247 14.81 0.76 21.59
C MET A 247 15.90 -0.31 21.71
N LEU A 248 17.19 0.08 21.76
CA LEU A 248 18.29 -0.86 22.02
C LEU A 248 18.25 -1.50 23.43
N GLN A 249 17.39 -1.01 24.32
CA GLN A 249 17.16 -1.62 25.64
C GLN A 249 16.02 -2.63 25.64
N SER A 250 15.44 -2.94 24.46
CA SER A 250 14.32 -3.88 24.32
C SER A 250 14.72 -5.32 24.63
N GLU A 251 13.73 -6.16 25.00
CA GLU A 251 13.89 -7.61 25.12
C GLU A 251 14.28 -8.23 23.78
N ASP A 252 13.76 -7.68 22.66
CA ASP A 252 14.05 -8.17 21.32
C ASP A 252 15.55 -8.20 21.02
N LEU A 253 16.31 -7.17 21.43
CA LEU A 253 17.76 -7.17 21.24
C LEU A 253 18.43 -8.29 22.04
N ARG A 254 18.00 -8.52 23.29
CA ARG A 254 18.53 -9.60 24.12
C ARG A 254 18.24 -10.98 23.53
N VAL A 255 17.01 -11.19 23.07
CA VAL A 255 16.59 -12.43 22.37
C VAL A 255 17.42 -12.65 21.11
N ALA A 256 17.58 -11.60 20.28
CA ALA A 256 18.36 -11.70 19.05
C ALA A 256 19.83 -12.07 19.30
N VAL A 257 20.48 -11.42 20.27
CA VAL A 257 21.88 -11.69 20.64
C VAL A 257 22.04 -13.10 21.17
N ALA A 258 21.16 -13.54 22.08
CA ALA A 258 21.21 -14.90 22.66
C ALA A 258 21.01 -15.99 21.58
N ALA A 259 20.05 -15.79 20.69
CA ALA A 259 19.79 -16.68 19.56
C ALA A 259 20.99 -16.76 18.60
N HIS A 260 21.62 -15.64 18.29
CA HIS A 260 22.82 -15.58 17.44
C HIS A 260 24.00 -16.35 18.08
N MET A 261 24.25 -16.16 19.38
CA MET A 261 25.32 -16.87 20.10
C MET A 261 25.08 -18.39 20.16
N SER A 262 23.81 -18.81 20.29
CA SER A 262 23.42 -20.24 20.32
C SER A 262 23.18 -20.83 18.92
N LYS A 263 23.34 -20.08 17.84
CA LYS A 263 23.05 -20.48 16.45
C LYS A 263 21.61 -20.97 16.25
N GLN A 264 20.67 -20.35 16.94
CA GLN A 264 19.24 -20.62 16.85
C GLN A 264 18.51 -19.45 16.15
N LYS A 265 17.28 -19.69 15.69
CA LYS A 265 16.42 -18.62 15.21
C LYS A 265 15.77 -17.92 16.42
N PRO A 266 15.78 -16.58 16.47
CA PRO A 266 15.09 -15.84 17.52
C PRO A 266 13.56 -15.99 17.38
N THR A 267 12.85 -15.95 18.50
CA THR A 267 11.38 -15.83 18.55
C THR A 267 11.06 -14.57 19.35
N PHE A 268 10.43 -13.61 18.72
CA PHE A 268 10.08 -12.33 19.30
C PHE A 268 8.64 -12.33 19.81
N ALA A 269 8.37 -11.62 20.91
CA ALA A 269 7.02 -11.37 21.40
C ALA A 269 6.25 -10.41 20.45
N ASP A 270 4.91 -10.44 20.56
CA ASP A 270 4.02 -9.50 19.88
C ASP A 270 4.00 -8.14 20.58
#